data_0d328edbce2121b084e83630e2cedf93
#
_entry.id   0d328edbce2121b084e83630e2cedf93
#
_cell.length_a   1.000
_cell.length_b   1.000
_cell.length_c   1.000
_cell.angle_alpha   90.00
_cell.angle_beta   90.00
_cell.angle_gamma   90.00
#
_symmetry.space_group_name_H-M   'P 1'
#
loop_
_entity.id
_entity.type
_entity.pdbx_description
1 polymer ?
#
loop_
_entity_poly.entity_id
_entity_poly.type
_entity_poly.pdbx_seq_one_letter_code
_entity_poly.pdbx_strand_id
1 'polypeptide(L)' 'MKQVLITDDCHPLLKDGLIRQGYSCNYQPEISLELTTRIIPDYEGLIINSKIIVDRAFLDKAERLRFIGRLGSGMEI' A
#
# COMPACT_ATOMS: atom_id res chain seq x y z
N MET A 1 -15.44 -3.87 3.75
CA MET A 1 -14.77 -3.94 2.45
C MET A 1 -13.26 -3.84 2.64
N LYS A 2 -12.52 -4.66 1.95
CA LYS A 2 -11.07 -4.66 2.10
C LYS A 2 -10.46 -3.50 1.37
N GLN A 3 -9.59 -2.78 2.04
CA GLN A 3 -8.98 -1.57 1.48
C GLN A 3 -7.50 -1.73 1.25
N VAL A 4 -7.03 -1.18 0.15
CA VAL A 4 -5.61 -1.19 -0.21
C VAL A 4 -5.16 0.26 -0.37
N LEU A 5 -4.06 0.59 0.27
CA LEU A 5 -3.46 1.92 0.15
C LEU A 5 -2.30 1.84 -0.85
N ILE A 6 -2.32 2.69 -1.84
CA ILE A 6 -1.26 2.76 -2.84
C ILE A 6 -0.54 4.08 -2.64
N THR A 7 0.72 4.02 -2.24
CA THR A 7 1.45 5.22 -1.81
C THR A 7 2.39 5.76 -2.86
N ASP A 8 2.37 5.20 -4.06
CA ASP A 8 3.25 5.68 -5.11
C ASP A 8 2.62 5.37 -6.46
N ASP A 9 3.17 5.92 -7.52
CA ASP A 9 2.66 5.64 -8.84
C ASP A 9 2.78 4.16 -9.15
N CYS A 10 1.74 3.60 -9.74
CA CYS A 10 1.77 2.21 -10.15
C CYS A 10 1.08 2.08 -11.50
N HIS A 11 1.33 0.96 -12.15
CA HIS A 11 0.69 0.71 -13.43
C HIS A 11 -0.82 0.55 -13.22
N PRO A 12 -1.65 1.12 -14.09
CA PRO A 12 -3.10 1.02 -13.93
C PRO A 12 -3.61 -0.41 -13.84
N LEU A 13 -2.91 -1.36 -14.46
CA LEU A 13 -3.35 -2.76 -14.41
C LEU A 13 -3.30 -3.33 -13.01
N LEU A 14 -2.37 -2.87 -12.18
CA LEU A 14 -2.30 -3.33 -10.81
C LEU A 14 -3.55 -2.91 -10.04
N LYS A 15 -3.92 -1.65 -10.18
CA LYS A 15 -5.10 -1.13 -9.51
C LYS A 15 -6.36 -1.85 -9.98
N ASP A 16 -6.47 -2.03 -11.29
CA ASP A 16 -7.64 -2.72 -11.85
C ASP A 16 -7.71 -4.15 -11.36
N GLY A 17 -6.57 -4.82 -11.27
CA GLY A 17 -6.54 -6.20 -10.79
C GLY A 17 -7.02 -6.31 -9.34
N LEU A 18 -6.60 -5.36 -8.51
CA LEU A 18 -7.03 -5.36 -7.11
C LEU A 18 -8.52 -5.09 -7.00
N ILE A 19 -9.05 -4.18 -7.81
CA ILE A 19 -10.48 -3.89 -7.79
C ILE A 19 -11.27 -5.11 -8.20
N ARG A 20 -10.78 -5.85 -9.19
CA ARG A 20 -11.45 -7.09 -9.61
C ARG A 20 -11.47 -8.14 -8.53
N GLN A 21 -10.49 -8.12 -7.64
CA GLN A 21 -10.43 -9.06 -6.53
C GLN A 21 -11.31 -8.62 -5.36
N GLY A 22 -11.99 -7.50 -5.49
CA GLY A 22 -12.89 -7.04 -4.44
C GLY A 22 -12.29 -6.02 -3.49
N TYR A 23 -11.12 -5.49 -3.80
CA TYR A 23 -10.50 -4.49 -2.95
C TYR A 23 -10.91 -3.09 -3.36
N SER A 24 -10.96 -2.20 -2.38
CA SER A 24 -11.15 -0.78 -2.63
C SER A 24 -9.78 -0.13 -2.55
N CYS A 25 -9.35 0.53 -3.61
CA CYS A 25 -8.01 1.10 -3.68
C CYS A 25 -8.04 2.59 -3.42
N ASN A 26 -7.17 3.04 -2.51
CA ASN A 26 -6.98 4.45 -2.24
C ASN A 26 -5.61 4.84 -2.80
N TYR A 27 -5.62 5.60 -3.88
CA TYR A 27 -4.40 5.95 -4.60
C TYR A 27 -3.90 7.30 -4.12
N GLN A 28 -2.78 7.31 -3.41
CA GLN A 28 -2.23 8.52 -2.80
C GLN A 28 -0.74 8.64 -3.13
N PRO A 29 -0.39 8.96 -4.38
CA PRO A 29 1.01 8.96 -4.79
C PRO A 29 1.86 10.04 -4.11
N GLU A 30 1.21 11.05 -3.52
CA GLU A 30 1.93 12.12 -2.84
C GLU A 30 1.95 11.96 -1.33
N ILE A 31 1.46 10.86 -0.81
CA ILE A 31 1.31 10.70 0.64
C ILE A 31 2.68 10.60 1.30
N SER A 32 2.81 11.19 2.49
CA SER A 32 4.04 11.12 3.26
C SER A 32 4.05 9.88 4.13
N LEU A 33 5.23 9.53 4.64
CA LEU A 33 5.34 8.41 5.57
C LEU A 33 4.52 8.68 6.83
N GLU A 34 4.54 9.90 7.30
CA GLU A 34 3.81 10.25 8.52
C GLU A 34 2.32 10.02 8.35
N LEU A 35 1.75 10.50 7.25
CA LEU A 35 0.33 10.31 7.01
C LEU A 35 0.02 8.86 6.74
N THR A 36 0.88 8.16 6.01
CA THR A 36 0.69 6.74 5.76
C THR A 36 0.60 5.97 7.07
N THR A 37 1.51 6.26 8.01
CA THR A 37 1.51 5.59 9.29
C THR A 37 0.22 5.86 10.06
N ARG A 38 -0.33 7.05 9.90
CA ARG A 38 -1.53 7.43 10.61
C ARG A 38 -2.76 6.68 10.11
N ILE A 39 -2.85 6.45 8.80
CA ILE A 39 -4.07 5.85 8.25
C ILE A 39 -3.96 4.35 8.00
N ILE A 40 -2.75 3.79 8.07
CA ILE A 40 -2.54 2.39 7.72
C ILE A 40 -3.36 1.40 8.56
N PRO A 41 -3.73 1.70 9.81
CA PRO A 41 -4.50 0.73 10.60
C PRO A 41 -5.83 0.33 9.95
N ASP A 42 -6.34 1.16 9.04
CA ASP A 42 -7.61 0.86 8.39
C ASP A 42 -7.45 0.02 7.12
N TYR A 43 -6.24 -0.30 6.72
CA TYR A 43 -5.99 -0.94 5.44
C TYR A 43 -5.52 -2.37 5.59
N GLU A 44 -5.95 -3.23 4.68
CA GLU A 44 -5.52 -4.62 4.65
C GLU A 44 -4.40 -4.86 3.67
N GLY A 45 -4.22 -3.99 2.70
CA GLY A 45 -3.15 -4.10 1.73
C GLY A 45 -2.41 -2.79 1.59
N LEU A 46 -1.14 -2.88 1.24
CA LEU A 46 -0.30 -1.71 1.07
C LEU A 46 0.59 -1.92 -0.14
N ILE A 47 0.55 -0.98 -1.06
CA ILE A 47 1.42 -0.98 -2.23
C ILE A 47 2.37 0.18 -2.07
N ILE A 48 3.66 -0.09 -2.02
CA ILE A 48 4.67 0.92 -1.75
C ILE A 48 5.77 0.89 -2.79
N ASN A 49 6.55 1.94 -2.77
CA ASN A 49 7.80 2.00 -3.49
C ASN A 49 8.87 2.39 -2.47
N SER A 50 9.99 2.91 -2.91
CA SER A 50 11.12 3.13 -2.03
C SER A 50 10.92 4.25 -1.01
N LYS A 51 9.94 5.13 -1.21
CA LYS A 51 9.77 6.25 -0.29
C LYS A 51 9.20 5.87 1.06
N ILE A 52 8.54 4.73 1.15
CA ILE A 52 7.97 4.28 2.41
C ILE A 52 8.85 3.17 2.96
N ILE A 53 9.36 3.38 4.16
CA ILE A 53 10.19 2.38 4.83
C ILE A 53 9.32 1.61 5.80
N VAL A 54 9.24 0.31 5.57
CA VAL A 54 8.43 -0.56 6.41
C VAL A 54 9.34 -1.19 7.44
N ASP A 55 9.24 -0.71 8.67
CA ASP A 55 10.01 -1.27 9.77
C ASP A 55 9.06 -1.82 10.81
N ARG A 56 9.60 -2.30 11.91
CA ARG A 56 8.77 -2.91 12.93
C ARG A 56 7.77 -1.92 13.52
N ALA A 57 8.19 -0.68 13.72
CA ALA A 57 7.29 0.32 14.28
C ALA A 57 6.12 0.58 13.36
N PHE A 58 6.37 0.60 12.05
CA PHE A 58 5.30 0.78 11.09
C PHE A 58 4.35 -0.42 11.12
N LEU A 59 4.90 -1.62 11.13
CA LEU A 59 4.09 -2.83 11.13
C LEU A 59 3.25 -2.95 12.39
N ASP A 60 3.77 -2.46 13.51
CA ASP A 60 3.00 -2.49 14.77
C ASP A 60 1.73 -1.66 14.66
N LYS A 61 1.73 -0.64 13.83
CA LYS A 61 0.55 0.19 13.65
C LYS A 61 -0.37 -0.34 12.57
N ALA A 62 0.11 -1.23 11.72
CA ALA A 62 -0.66 -1.77 10.61
C ALA A 62 -1.39 -3.04 11.04
N GLU A 63 -2.34 -2.88 11.95
CA GLU A 63 -2.96 -4.02 12.62
C GLU A 63 -3.80 -4.89 11.70
N ARG A 64 -4.35 -4.33 10.65
CA ARG A 64 -5.19 -5.09 9.72
C ARG A 64 -4.45 -5.52 8.47
N LEU A 65 -3.19 -5.15 8.36
CA LEU A 65 -2.45 -5.37 7.12
C LEU A 65 -2.24 -6.86 6.89
N ARG A 66 -2.60 -7.31 5.68
CA ARG A 66 -2.46 -8.70 5.30
C ARG A 66 -1.40 -8.91 4.23
N PHE A 67 -1.12 -7.90 3.42
CA PHE A 67 -0.08 -8.05 2.41
C PHE A 67 0.55 -6.70 2.08
N ILE A 68 1.76 -6.75 1.58
CA ILE A 68 2.48 -5.58 1.13
C ILE A 68 3.04 -5.90 -0.25
N GLY A 69 2.71 -5.06 -1.24
CA GLY A 69 3.30 -5.15 -2.55
C GLY A 69 4.33 -4.06 -2.70
N ARG A 70 5.49 -4.38 -3.22
CA ARG A 70 6.53 -3.40 -3.40
C ARG A 70 6.77 -3.16 -4.87
N LEU A 71 6.63 -1.91 -5.28
CA LEU A 71 6.95 -1.50 -6.62
C LEU A 71 8.39 -1.04 -6.66
N GLY A 72 8.92 -0.85 -7.82
CA GLY A 72 10.25 -0.31 -7.91
C GLY A 72 11.03 -0.98 -9.00
N SER A 73 12.10 -0.34 -9.39
CA SER A 73 12.90 -0.88 -10.43
C SER A 73 13.54 -2.16 -9.93
N GLY A 74 13.56 -3.12 -10.72
CA GLY A 74 14.17 -4.36 -10.36
C GLY A 74 13.27 -5.29 -9.60
N MET A 75 12.03 -4.86 -9.35
CA MET A 75 11.20 -5.72 -8.67
C MET A 75 10.52 -6.58 -9.59
N GLU A 76 10.97 -7.60 -9.91
CA GLU A 76 10.33 -8.39 -10.78
C GLU A 76 9.90 -9.56 -10.16
N ILE A 77 9.92 -9.84 -9.21
CA ILE A 77 9.48 -10.99 -8.65
C ILE A 77 8.75 -11.89 -9.24
#